data_a6539e03ab80a7b3544c8a7538c235d7
#
_entry.id   a6539e03ab80a7b3544c8a7538c235d7
#
_cell.length_a   1.000
_cell.length_b   1.000
_cell.length_c   1.000
_cell.angle_alpha   90.00
_cell.angle_beta   90.00
_cell.angle_gamma   90.00
#
_symmetry.space_group_name_H-M   'P 1'
#
loop_
_entity.id
_entity.type
_entity.pdbx_description
1 polymer ?
#
loop_
_entity_poly.entity_id
_entity_poly.type
_entity_poly.pdbx_seq_one_letter_code
_entity_poly.pdbx_strand_id
1 'polypeptide(L)'
;MCIRDRIPYETVKKVALLANERGKKVLLNPAPACPIDRELMNSVDLLVVNEVEASFISDMSYTGDNLDEIATALMESGARNVIITLGSCGVYMKNKKETVRISGYKVNAVDTTAAGDTFCGALAVACSQRGLDREALEFANVAAAIAVTRMGAQPSIPTLEEVGRFRLEREISLSFNL
;
A
#
# COMPACT_ATOMS: atom_id res chain seq x y z
N MET A 1 9.20 4.74 10.39
CA MET A 1 10.54 5.26 10.09
C MET A 1 10.54 5.79 8.68
N CYS A 2 10.92 7.02 8.55
CA CYS A 2 10.75 7.81 7.35
C CYS A 2 11.85 7.53 6.32
N ILE A 3 11.53 7.04 5.15
CA ILE A 3 12.48 6.86 4.04
C ILE A 3 13.07 8.23 3.65
N ARG A 4 12.29 9.30 3.77
CA ARG A 4 12.71 10.66 3.47
C ARG A 4 13.90 11.14 4.30
N ASP A 5 13.99 10.75 5.56
CA ASP A 5 15.12 11.13 6.43
C ASP A 5 16.38 10.29 6.15
N ARG A 6 16.25 9.24 5.32
CA ARG A 6 17.33 8.30 5.02
C ARG A 6 17.79 8.34 3.57
N ILE A 7 16.86 8.60 2.62
CA ILE A 7 17.16 8.62 1.18
C ILE A 7 16.73 9.97 0.62
N PRO A 8 17.64 10.75 0.02
CA PRO A 8 17.30 12.01 -0.63
C PRO A 8 16.24 11.81 -1.73
N TYR A 9 15.31 12.75 -1.84
CA TYR A 9 14.22 12.73 -2.83
C TYR A 9 14.74 12.48 -4.26
N GLU A 10 15.81 13.19 -4.65
CA GLU A 10 16.41 13.04 -5.97
C GLU A 10 16.92 11.62 -6.25
N THR A 11 17.39 10.93 -5.21
CA THR A 11 17.81 9.52 -5.33
C THR A 11 16.60 8.61 -5.56
N VAL A 12 15.52 8.81 -4.81
CA VAL A 12 14.25 8.07 -5.00
C VAL A 12 13.72 8.28 -6.41
N LYS A 13 13.67 9.55 -6.87
CA LYS A 13 13.23 9.92 -8.21
C LYS A 13 14.08 9.24 -9.28
N LYS A 14 15.40 9.37 -9.19
CA LYS A 14 16.32 8.76 -10.16
C LYS A 14 16.16 7.24 -10.25
N VAL A 15 16.02 6.55 -9.10
CA VAL A 15 15.82 5.10 -9.08
C VAL A 15 14.49 4.72 -9.71
N ALA A 16 13.40 5.46 -9.41
CA ALA A 16 12.09 5.20 -9.99
C ALA A 16 12.08 5.37 -11.52
N LEU A 17 12.67 6.46 -12.01
CA LEU A 17 12.80 6.70 -13.45
C LEU A 17 13.62 5.61 -14.14
N LEU A 18 14.77 5.25 -13.58
CA LEU A 18 15.61 4.19 -14.11
C LEU A 18 14.92 2.81 -14.12
N ALA A 19 14.14 2.51 -13.08
CA ALA A 19 13.32 1.29 -13.01
C ALA A 19 12.27 1.27 -14.13
N ASN A 20 11.57 2.39 -14.32
CA ASN A 20 10.57 2.54 -15.36
C ASN A 20 11.16 2.40 -16.77
N GLU A 21 12.29 3.04 -17.06
CA GLU A 21 13.04 2.90 -18.32
C GLU A 21 13.40 1.44 -18.62
N ARG A 22 13.67 0.65 -17.59
CA ARG A 22 13.99 -0.79 -17.70
C ARG A 22 12.77 -1.71 -17.67
N GLY A 23 11.56 -1.17 -17.78
CA GLY A 23 10.31 -1.93 -17.74
C GLY A 23 10.02 -2.59 -16.39
N LYS A 24 10.63 -2.10 -15.29
CA LYS A 24 10.36 -2.59 -13.94
C LYS A 24 9.19 -1.84 -13.32
N LYS A 25 8.42 -2.54 -12.48
CA LYS A 25 7.32 -1.94 -11.74
C LYS A 25 7.84 -1.16 -10.54
N VAL A 26 7.24 0.00 -10.31
CA VAL A 26 7.58 0.90 -9.21
C VAL A 26 6.41 0.97 -8.24
N LEU A 27 6.62 0.51 -7.01
CA LEU A 27 5.76 0.77 -5.86
C LEU A 27 6.40 1.89 -5.05
N LEU A 28 5.67 2.99 -4.88
CA LEU A 28 6.11 4.13 -4.07
C LEU A 28 5.22 4.25 -2.84
N ASN A 29 5.84 4.25 -1.65
CA ASN A 29 5.20 4.64 -0.40
C ASN A 29 5.93 5.87 0.16
N PRO A 30 5.39 7.08 -0.05
CA PRO A 30 6.01 8.35 0.35
C PRO A 30 5.72 8.66 1.83
N ALA A 31 6.31 7.88 2.72
CA ALA A 31 6.17 8.01 4.18
C ALA A 31 7.44 8.59 4.81
N PRO A 32 7.37 9.78 5.46
CA PRO A 32 6.21 10.67 5.57
C PRO A 32 5.92 11.37 4.25
N ALA A 33 4.69 11.89 4.16
CA ALA A 33 4.22 12.64 3.00
C ALA A 33 5.19 13.77 2.62
N CYS A 34 5.46 13.86 1.34
CA CYS A 34 6.21 14.96 0.74
C CYS A 34 5.59 15.31 -0.63
N PRO A 35 5.79 16.54 -1.12
CA PRO A 35 5.40 16.88 -2.47
C PRO A 35 6.08 15.93 -3.47
N ILE A 36 5.30 15.41 -4.41
CA ILE A 36 5.79 14.53 -5.47
C ILE A 36 5.59 15.26 -6.79
N ASP A 37 6.67 15.45 -7.53
CA ASP A 37 6.56 16.06 -8.85
C ASP A 37 5.92 15.11 -9.88
N ARG A 38 5.40 15.68 -10.95
CA ARG A 38 4.66 14.92 -11.97
C ARG A 38 5.53 13.88 -12.69
N GLU A 39 6.81 14.12 -12.82
CA GLU A 39 7.73 13.20 -13.48
C GLU A 39 7.90 11.92 -12.66
N LEU A 40 8.14 12.03 -11.35
CA LEU A 40 8.18 10.88 -10.45
C LEU A 40 6.81 10.19 -10.41
N MET A 41 5.71 10.94 -10.27
CA MET A 41 4.36 10.37 -10.20
C MET A 41 4.03 9.54 -11.45
N ASN A 42 4.38 10.01 -12.65
CA ASN A 42 4.18 9.29 -13.91
C ASN A 42 5.00 7.99 -14.00
N SER A 43 6.09 7.88 -13.27
CA SER A 43 6.93 6.67 -13.22
C SER A 43 6.42 5.61 -12.24
N VAL A 44 5.45 5.96 -11.38
CA VAL A 44 4.92 5.08 -10.33
C VAL A 44 3.80 4.20 -10.87
N ASP A 45 3.94 2.89 -10.73
CA ASP A 45 2.87 1.94 -11.06
C ASP A 45 1.87 1.80 -9.91
N LEU A 46 2.34 1.75 -8.66
CA LEU A 46 1.52 1.63 -7.46
C LEU A 46 1.92 2.72 -6.46
N LEU A 47 1.03 3.67 -6.22
CA LEU A 47 1.16 4.65 -5.15
C LEU A 47 0.42 4.12 -3.92
N VAL A 48 1.15 3.83 -2.84
CA VAL A 48 0.59 3.36 -1.57
C VAL A 48 0.75 4.45 -0.53
N VAL A 49 -0.37 4.92 0.00
CA VAL A 49 -0.44 6.03 0.98
C VAL A 49 -1.45 5.70 2.08
N ASN A 50 -1.31 6.31 3.24
CA ASN A 50 -2.39 6.35 4.24
C ASN A 50 -3.27 7.59 4.03
N GLU A 51 -4.33 7.75 4.83
CA GLU A 51 -5.29 8.87 4.69
C GLU A 51 -4.60 10.24 4.84
N VAL A 52 -3.62 10.34 5.74
CA VAL A 52 -2.90 11.60 5.99
C VAL A 52 -1.98 11.94 4.83
N GLU A 53 -1.25 10.96 4.32
CA GLU A 53 -0.36 11.10 3.17
C GLU A 53 -1.17 11.39 1.90
N ALA A 54 -2.29 10.69 1.70
CA ALA A 54 -3.20 10.92 0.58
C ALA A 54 -3.75 12.35 0.58
N SER A 55 -4.20 12.83 1.75
CA SER A 55 -4.68 14.20 1.93
C SER A 55 -3.60 15.23 1.60
N PHE A 56 -2.39 15.01 2.10
CA PHE A 56 -1.27 15.93 1.87
C PHE A 56 -0.88 16.02 0.38
N ILE A 57 -0.76 14.86 -0.28
CA ILE A 57 -0.28 14.82 -1.68
C ILE A 57 -1.36 15.31 -2.66
N SER A 58 -2.64 15.06 -2.36
CA SER A 58 -3.77 15.54 -3.19
C SER A 58 -4.16 16.98 -2.93
N ASP A 59 -3.62 17.62 -1.89
CA ASP A 59 -4.07 18.92 -1.37
C ASP A 59 -5.57 18.95 -1.01
N MET A 60 -6.10 17.82 -0.53
CA MET A 60 -7.51 17.65 -0.15
C MET A 60 -7.62 17.09 1.26
N SER A 61 -8.49 17.65 2.10
CA SER A 61 -8.76 17.10 3.45
C SER A 61 -9.59 15.83 3.35
N TYR A 62 -9.18 14.77 4.05
CA TYR A 62 -9.98 13.56 4.19
C TYR A 62 -11.16 13.79 5.15
N THR A 63 -12.37 13.50 4.69
CA THR A 63 -13.63 13.72 5.46
C THR A 63 -14.30 12.41 5.91
N GLY A 64 -13.73 11.25 5.54
CA GLY A 64 -14.29 9.93 5.83
C GLY A 64 -15.06 9.31 4.65
N ASP A 65 -15.60 10.11 3.76
CA ASP A 65 -16.44 9.67 2.62
C ASP A 65 -15.87 10.06 1.24
N ASN A 66 -14.87 10.94 1.18
CA ASN A 66 -14.31 11.47 -0.07
C ASN A 66 -13.07 10.73 -0.60
N LEU A 67 -12.91 9.45 -0.28
CA LEU A 67 -11.76 8.63 -0.77
C LEU A 67 -11.68 8.58 -2.30
N ASP A 68 -12.82 8.53 -2.96
CA ASP A 68 -12.89 8.45 -4.43
C ASP A 68 -12.37 9.74 -5.08
N GLU A 69 -12.69 10.88 -4.51
CA GLU A 69 -12.24 12.19 -4.97
C GLU A 69 -10.74 12.36 -4.76
N ILE A 70 -10.23 12.02 -3.57
CA ILE A 70 -8.80 12.04 -3.26
C ILE A 70 -8.01 11.11 -4.20
N ALA A 71 -8.47 9.88 -4.39
CA ALA A 71 -7.81 8.94 -5.28
C ALA A 71 -7.85 9.42 -6.74
N THR A 72 -8.94 10.07 -7.17
CA THR A 72 -9.05 10.67 -8.51
C THR A 72 -8.02 11.78 -8.69
N ALA A 73 -7.90 12.71 -7.74
CA ALA A 73 -6.90 13.78 -7.78
C ALA A 73 -5.47 13.24 -7.86
N LEU A 74 -5.16 12.18 -7.09
CA LEU A 74 -3.86 11.50 -7.16
C LEU A 74 -3.62 10.83 -8.52
N MET A 75 -4.64 10.28 -9.15
CA MET A 75 -4.53 9.72 -10.51
C MET A 75 -4.35 10.83 -11.57
N GLU A 76 -5.01 11.97 -11.43
CA GLU A 76 -4.85 13.13 -12.29
C GLU A 76 -3.44 13.74 -12.18
N SER A 77 -2.80 13.64 -11.01
CA SER A 77 -1.39 14.02 -10.84
C SER A 77 -0.41 13.08 -11.54
N GLY A 78 -0.85 11.88 -11.98
CA GLY A 78 -0.08 10.93 -12.79
C GLY A 78 0.01 9.51 -12.26
N ALA A 79 -0.48 9.23 -11.04
CA ALA A 79 -0.47 7.88 -10.48
C ALA A 79 -1.36 6.91 -11.30
N ARG A 80 -0.85 5.70 -11.59
CA ARG A 80 -1.60 4.70 -12.38
C ARG A 80 -2.57 3.89 -11.52
N ASN A 81 -2.14 3.48 -10.33
CA ASN A 81 -2.95 2.79 -9.34
C ASN A 81 -2.71 3.48 -8.00
N VAL A 82 -3.78 3.93 -7.36
CA VAL A 82 -3.76 4.56 -6.04
C VAL A 82 -4.32 3.59 -5.03
N ILE A 83 -3.55 3.32 -3.98
CA ILE A 83 -3.92 2.43 -2.89
C ILE A 83 -3.84 3.26 -1.60
N ILE A 84 -4.97 3.39 -0.90
CA ILE A 84 -5.07 4.14 0.35
C ILE A 84 -5.32 3.14 1.49
N THR A 85 -4.36 3.01 2.40
CA THR A 85 -4.53 2.21 3.61
C THR A 85 -5.33 3.01 4.64
N LEU A 86 -6.31 2.37 5.27
CA LEU A 86 -7.31 2.98 6.16
C LEU A 86 -7.20 2.43 7.59
N GLY A 87 -6.03 2.00 7.99
CA GLY A 87 -5.79 1.39 9.28
C GLY A 87 -6.74 0.22 9.57
N SER A 88 -7.49 0.28 10.66
CA SER A 88 -8.46 -0.75 11.03
C SER A 88 -9.67 -0.84 10.09
N CYS A 89 -9.87 0.15 9.22
CA CYS A 89 -10.95 0.14 8.22
C CYS A 89 -10.56 -0.59 6.94
N GLY A 90 -9.27 -1.00 6.79
CA GLY A 90 -8.81 -1.82 5.67
C GLY A 90 -8.09 -1.03 4.58
N VAL A 91 -8.44 -1.24 3.33
CA VAL A 91 -7.78 -0.64 2.18
C VAL A 91 -8.75 -0.26 1.08
N TYR A 92 -8.47 0.86 0.43
CA TYR A 92 -9.15 1.35 -0.76
C TYR A 92 -8.16 1.41 -1.92
N MET A 93 -8.56 0.95 -3.09
CA MET A 93 -7.77 1.03 -4.32
C MET A 93 -8.62 1.58 -5.46
N LYS A 94 -8.02 2.48 -6.25
CA LYS A 94 -8.61 2.98 -7.49
C LYS A 94 -7.58 3.00 -8.61
N ASN A 95 -8.05 2.59 -9.80
CA ASN A 95 -7.33 2.75 -11.05
C ASN A 95 -8.32 3.04 -12.19
N LYS A 96 -7.85 3.10 -13.44
CA LYS A 96 -8.71 3.38 -14.61
C LYS A 96 -9.75 2.31 -14.91
N LYS A 97 -9.61 1.10 -14.35
CA LYS A 97 -10.47 -0.05 -14.67
C LYS A 97 -11.51 -0.30 -13.57
N GLU A 98 -11.12 -0.11 -12.33
CA GLU A 98 -11.93 -0.52 -11.19
C GLU A 98 -11.61 0.29 -9.92
N THR A 99 -12.56 0.23 -9.00
CA THR A 99 -12.42 0.66 -7.62
C THR A 99 -12.67 -0.54 -6.72
N VAL A 100 -11.77 -0.80 -5.78
CA VAL A 100 -11.85 -1.93 -4.84
C VAL A 100 -11.77 -1.40 -3.42
N ARG A 101 -12.69 -1.84 -2.56
CA ARG A 101 -12.62 -1.62 -1.12
C ARG A 101 -12.60 -2.96 -0.40
N ILE A 102 -11.68 -3.11 0.54
CA ILE A 102 -11.53 -4.30 1.37
C ILE A 102 -11.57 -3.84 2.82
N SER A 103 -12.46 -4.44 3.59
CA SER A 103 -12.60 -4.14 5.02
C SER A 103 -11.38 -4.60 5.79
N GLY A 104 -11.07 -3.90 6.89
CA GLY A 104 -10.05 -4.32 7.83
C GLY A 104 -10.47 -5.54 8.64
N TYR A 105 -9.48 -6.22 9.20
CA TYR A 105 -9.68 -7.36 10.07
C TYR A 105 -9.68 -6.92 11.53
N LYS A 106 -10.68 -7.40 12.30
CA LYS A 106 -10.70 -7.17 13.75
C LYS A 106 -9.61 -7.98 14.42
N VAL A 107 -8.61 -7.30 14.95
CA VAL A 107 -7.48 -7.88 15.69
C VAL A 107 -7.18 -7.03 16.91
N ASN A 108 -6.52 -7.63 17.91
CA ASN A 108 -6.02 -6.88 19.06
C ASN A 108 -4.68 -6.25 18.67
N ALA A 109 -4.69 -4.98 18.32
CA ALA A 109 -3.47 -4.26 17.97
C ALA A 109 -2.60 -4.05 19.21
N VAL A 110 -1.31 -4.41 19.09
CA VAL A 110 -0.28 -4.25 20.12
C VAL A 110 0.70 -3.15 19.69
N ASP A 111 1.14 -3.19 18.43
CA ASP A 111 2.09 -2.24 17.88
C ASP A 111 1.81 -2.03 16.38
N THR A 112 1.63 -0.78 15.96
CA THR A 112 1.33 -0.45 14.55
C THR A 112 2.55 -0.04 13.74
N THR A 113 3.75 -0.09 14.35
CA THR A 113 4.99 0.50 13.80
C THR A 113 5.33 0.02 12.39
N ALA A 114 5.15 -1.22 12.05
CA ALA A 114 5.54 -1.75 10.74
C ALA A 114 4.35 -2.16 9.85
N ALA A 115 3.14 -1.75 10.18
CA ALA A 115 1.94 -2.15 9.44
C ALA A 115 1.99 -1.74 7.96
N GLY A 116 2.34 -0.48 7.69
CA GLY A 116 2.47 0.05 6.33
C GLY A 116 3.60 -0.61 5.54
N ASP A 117 4.76 -0.82 6.17
CA ASP A 117 5.90 -1.50 5.55
C ASP A 117 5.56 -2.96 5.21
N THR A 118 4.89 -3.66 6.13
CA THR A 118 4.42 -5.03 5.92
C THR A 118 3.40 -5.10 4.79
N PHE A 119 2.44 -4.16 4.75
CA PHE A 119 1.48 -4.04 3.66
C PHE A 119 2.19 -3.87 2.30
N CYS A 120 3.10 -2.90 2.21
CA CYS A 120 3.85 -2.62 0.97
C CYS A 120 4.69 -3.83 0.51
N GLY A 121 5.39 -4.48 1.43
CA GLY A 121 6.20 -5.67 1.13
C GLY A 121 5.34 -6.84 0.64
N ALA A 122 4.24 -7.14 1.34
CA ALA A 122 3.32 -8.19 0.97
C ALA A 122 2.64 -7.91 -0.38
N LEU A 123 2.20 -6.66 -0.61
CA LEU A 123 1.63 -6.23 -1.88
C LEU A 123 2.62 -6.38 -3.04
N ALA A 124 3.87 -5.97 -2.83
CA ALA A 124 4.91 -6.09 -3.86
C ALA A 124 5.15 -7.56 -4.25
N VAL A 125 5.20 -8.47 -3.27
CA VAL A 125 5.33 -9.92 -3.52
C VAL A 125 4.13 -10.45 -4.29
N ALA A 126 2.91 -10.17 -3.84
CA ALA A 126 1.70 -10.63 -4.49
C ALA A 126 1.60 -10.09 -5.95
N CYS A 127 1.86 -8.80 -6.14
CA CYS A 127 1.84 -8.18 -7.46
C CYS A 127 2.92 -8.74 -8.41
N SER A 128 4.07 -9.18 -7.89
CA SER A 128 5.12 -9.77 -8.71
C SER A 128 4.72 -11.15 -9.28
N GLN A 129 3.84 -11.86 -8.61
CA GLN A 129 3.41 -13.21 -8.98
C GLN A 129 2.19 -13.20 -9.90
N ARG A 130 1.23 -12.28 -9.68
CA ARG A 130 -0.07 -12.32 -10.33
C ARG A 130 -0.59 -10.97 -10.85
N GLY A 131 0.14 -9.88 -10.60
CA GLY A 131 -0.32 -8.53 -10.88
C GLY A 131 -1.14 -7.94 -9.75
N LEU A 132 -1.62 -6.70 -9.95
CA LEU A 132 -2.51 -6.02 -9.00
C LEU A 132 -3.94 -6.50 -9.22
N ASP A 133 -4.50 -7.16 -8.24
CA ASP A 133 -5.89 -7.59 -8.18
C ASP A 133 -6.43 -7.54 -6.75
N ARG A 134 -7.69 -7.87 -6.57
CA ARG A 134 -8.35 -7.91 -5.26
C ARG A 134 -7.61 -8.84 -4.28
N GLU A 135 -7.16 -9.99 -4.73
CA GLU A 135 -6.49 -10.97 -3.87
C GLU A 135 -5.12 -10.50 -3.41
N ALA A 136 -4.36 -9.78 -4.25
CA ALA A 136 -3.10 -9.16 -3.87
C ALA A 136 -3.30 -8.13 -2.75
N LEU A 137 -4.36 -7.31 -2.85
CA LEU A 137 -4.74 -6.36 -1.80
C LEU A 137 -5.18 -7.05 -0.51
N GLU A 138 -5.99 -8.12 -0.61
CA GLU A 138 -6.41 -8.91 0.56
C GLU A 138 -5.22 -9.57 1.25
N PHE A 139 -4.29 -10.15 0.50
CA PHE A 139 -3.07 -10.73 1.04
C PHE A 139 -2.26 -9.70 1.83
N ALA A 140 -2.04 -8.51 1.26
CA ALA A 140 -1.32 -7.43 1.92
C ALA A 140 -2.06 -6.92 3.18
N ASN A 141 -3.39 -6.81 3.12
CA ASN A 141 -4.22 -6.38 4.24
C ASN A 141 -4.19 -7.38 5.40
N VAL A 142 -4.22 -8.69 5.11
CA VAL A 142 -4.05 -9.75 6.12
C VAL A 142 -2.66 -9.70 6.74
N ALA A 143 -1.61 -9.59 5.94
CA ALA A 143 -0.25 -9.50 6.46
C ALA A 143 -0.06 -8.31 7.41
N ALA A 144 -0.58 -7.13 7.05
CA ALA A 144 -0.57 -5.96 7.91
C ALA A 144 -1.40 -6.16 9.18
N ALA A 145 -2.57 -6.80 9.09
CA ALA A 145 -3.41 -7.11 10.25
C ALA A 145 -2.73 -8.06 11.26
N ILE A 146 -1.95 -9.03 10.78
CA ILE A 146 -1.14 -9.89 11.66
C ILE A 146 0.00 -9.10 12.28
N ALA A 147 0.71 -8.28 11.51
CA ALA A 147 1.84 -7.51 11.99
C ALA A 147 1.47 -6.62 13.19
N VAL A 148 0.34 -5.94 13.17
CA VAL A 148 -0.09 -5.08 14.28
C VAL A 148 -0.40 -5.83 15.58
N THR A 149 -0.52 -7.15 15.57
CA THR A 149 -0.73 -7.97 16.78
C THR A 149 0.55 -8.27 17.56
N ARG A 150 1.71 -7.83 17.06
CA ARG A 150 3.04 -8.17 17.59
C ARG A 150 3.87 -6.91 17.83
N MET A 151 4.77 -6.98 18.81
CA MET A 151 5.72 -5.91 19.10
C MET A 151 6.86 -5.86 18.07
N GLY A 152 7.28 -4.66 17.73
CA GLY A 152 8.47 -4.37 16.95
C GLY A 152 8.21 -4.36 15.44
N ALA A 153 9.22 -3.94 14.67
CA ALA A 153 9.12 -3.81 13.23
C ALA A 153 9.36 -5.15 12.51
N GLN A 154 10.62 -5.56 12.35
CA GLN A 154 10.94 -6.79 11.63
C GLN A 154 10.37 -8.07 12.30
N PRO A 155 10.38 -8.24 13.64
CA PRO A 155 9.81 -9.42 14.28
C PRO A 155 8.29 -9.55 14.13
N SER A 156 7.58 -8.47 13.80
CA SER A 156 6.13 -8.48 13.61
C SER A 156 5.69 -9.01 12.25
N ILE A 157 6.58 -9.02 11.25
CA ILE A 157 6.26 -9.43 9.88
C ILE A 157 5.89 -10.92 9.87
N PRO A 158 4.67 -11.28 9.38
CA PRO A 158 4.23 -12.67 9.35
C PRO A 158 4.93 -13.46 8.25
N THR A 159 5.04 -14.77 8.47
CA THR A 159 5.38 -15.73 7.43
C THR A 159 4.19 -15.99 6.51
N LEU A 160 4.46 -16.54 5.32
CA LEU A 160 3.41 -16.93 4.38
C LEU A 160 2.43 -17.96 4.98
N GLU A 161 2.96 -18.92 5.77
CA GLU A 161 2.15 -19.93 6.48
C GLU A 161 1.18 -19.27 7.49
N GLU A 162 1.65 -18.26 8.23
CA GLU A 162 0.81 -17.53 9.19
C GLU A 162 -0.30 -16.73 8.49
N VAL A 163 0.01 -16.11 7.35
CA VAL A 163 -1.00 -15.46 6.52
C VAL A 163 -2.03 -16.49 6.02
N GLY A 164 -1.59 -17.64 5.54
CA GLY A 164 -2.47 -18.72 5.10
C GLY A 164 -3.38 -19.22 6.22
N ARG A 165 -2.84 -19.47 7.42
CA ARG A 165 -3.59 -19.90 8.60
C ARG A 165 -4.64 -18.87 9.02
N PHE A 166 -4.25 -17.60 9.12
CA PHE A 166 -5.16 -16.50 9.48
C PHE A 166 -6.36 -16.43 8.54
N ARG A 167 -6.15 -16.69 7.25
CA ARG A 167 -7.19 -16.68 6.23
C ARG A 167 -8.14 -17.87 6.36
N LEU A 168 -7.61 -19.07 6.58
CA LEU A 168 -8.40 -20.29 6.81
C LEU A 168 -9.29 -20.17 8.05
N GLU A 169 -8.77 -19.66 9.16
CA GLU A 169 -9.52 -19.47 10.41
C GLU A 169 -10.68 -18.48 10.27
N ARG A 170 -10.68 -17.64 9.25
CA ARG A 170 -11.72 -16.63 9.00
C ARG A 170 -12.55 -16.88 7.74
N GLU A 171 -12.47 -18.10 7.19
CA GLU A 171 -13.20 -18.49 5.96
C GLU A 171 -12.99 -17.52 4.78
N ILE A 172 -11.82 -16.90 4.71
CA ILE A 172 -11.46 -15.99 3.63
C ILE A 172 -11.10 -16.83 2.41
N SER A 173 -12.05 -16.97 1.48
CA SER A 173 -11.82 -17.69 0.22
C SER A 173 -10.73 -17.03 -0.59
N LEU A 174 -9.72 -17.80 -0.99
CA LEU A 174 -8.73 -17.38 -1.96
C LEU A 174 -8.19 -18.54 -2.77
N SER A 175 -8.01 -18.28 -4.04
CA SER A 175 -7.29 -19.12 -4.99
C SER A 175 -5.78 -18.82 -4.98
N PHE A 176 -5.10 -18.92 -3.84
CA PHE A 176 -3.64 -18.99 -3.81
C PHE A 176 -3.20 -20.44 -3.85
N ASN A 177 -2.74 -20.90 -5.00
CA ASN A 177 -1.88 -22.07 -5.09
C ASN A 177 -0.44 -21.60 -4.86
N LEU A 178 0.17 -22.12 -3.80
CA LEU A 178 1.60 -22.00 -3.52
C LEU A 178 2.41 -22.83 -4.50
#